data_a98105586c4141cfb43167f9cdcda33b
#
_entry.id   a98105586c4141cfb43167f9cdcda33b
#
_cell.length_a   1.000
_cell.length_b   1.000
_cell.length_c   1.000
_cell.angle_alpha   90.00
_cell.angle_beta   90.00
_cell.angle_gamma   90.00
#
_symmetry.space_group_name_H-M   'P 1'
#
loop_
_entity.id
_entity.type
_entity.pdbx_description
1 polymer ?
#
loop_
_entity_poly.entity_id
_entity_poly.type
_entity_poly.pdbx_seq_one_letter_code
_entity_poly.pdbx_strand_id
1 'polypeptide(L)'
;MPESRAMTLAILSALPEEQHGLAALLEDTQVVARAGRRFVRGHLHGQPLVLGLTGIGKVAAATTTTTLIEHLDVQQLVFTGVAGGIGAGVQVGDVVVAQAFLQHDMDVRPLFPRWQVPGYGAAAFACDPALVQRLQQAAQACTAQAATWQDPLL
;
A
#
# COMPACT_ATOMS: atom_id res chain seq x y z
N MET A 1 0.90 12.12 31.40
CA MET A 1 0.14 11.64 30.25
C MET A 1 1.17 11.25 29.21
N PRO A 2 1.26 10.00 28.74
CA PRO A 2 2.13 9.72 27.60
C PRO A 2 1.58 10.50 26.40
N GLU A 3 2.42 11.31 25.78
CA GLU A 3 2.10 11.96 24.51
C GLU A 3 1.66 10.87 23.52
N SER A 4 0.50 11.07 22.90
CA SER A 4 0.01 10.19 21.84
C SER A 4 1.03 10.24 20.70
N ARG A 5 1.93 9.28 20.67
CA ARG A 5 2.90 9.15 19.57
C ARG A 5 2.11 9.01 18.28
N ALA A 6 2.31 9.91 17.34
CA ALA A 6 1.65 9.84 16.05
C ALA A 6 1.96 8.49 15.39
N MET A 7 0.92 7.84 14.85
CA MET A 7 1.08 6.54 14.17
C MET A 7 1.96 6.70 12.94
N THR A 8 2.92 5.80 12.76
CA THR A 8 3.77 5.77 11.57
C THR A 8 3.03 5.03 10.46
N LEU A 9 2.81 5.73 9.36
CA LEU A 9 2.25 5.17 8.12
C LEU A 9 3.37 4.73 7.19
N ALA A 10 3.26 3.56 6.57
CA ALA A 10 4.10 3.21 5.43
C ALA A 10 3.32 3.29 4.12
N ILE A 11 3.95 3.81 3.09
CA ILE A 11 3.48 3.68 1.71
C ILE A 11 4.46 2.78 0.96
N LEU A 12 3.95 1.69 0.44
CA LEU A 12 4.69 0.69 -0.32
C LEU A 12 4.22 0.65 -1.77
N SER A 13 5.16 0.37 -2.66
CA SER A 13 4.91 0.05 -4.05
C SER A 13 5.82 -1.10 -4.49
N ALA A 14 5.50 -1.74 -5.59
CA ALA A 14 6.37 -2.78 -6.14
C ALA A 14 7.53 -2.16 -6.92
N LEU A 15 7.29 -1.09 -7.65
CA LEU A 15 8.22 -0.46 -8.59
C LEU A 15 8.49 1.01 -8.25
N PRO A 16 9.66 1.54 -8.59
CA PRO A 16 10.01 2.95 -8.35
C PRO A 16 9.05 3.94 -9.01
N GLU A 17 8.56 3.61 -10.21
CA GLU A 17 7.65 4.44 -11.00
C GLU A 17 6.32 4.69 -10.28
N GLU A 18 5.88 3.73 -9.47
CA GLU A 18 4.63 3.80 -8.70
C GLU A 18 4.72 4.76 -7.49
N GLN A 19 5.94 5.16 -7.11
CA GLN A 19 6.21 6.16 -6.05
C GLN A 19 6.85 7.44 -6.59
N HIS A 20 6.82 7.65 -7.92
CA HIS A 20 7.49 8.78 -8.54
C HIS A 20 7.10 10.12 -7.88
N GLY A 21 8.11 10.91 -7.49
CA GLY A 21 7.93 12.21 -6.86
C GLY A 21 7.54 12.19 -5.37
N LEU A 22 7.02 11.08 -4.84
CA LEU A 22 6.50 11.04 -3.47
C LEU A 22 7.61 11.30 -2.43
N ALA A 23 8.81 10.75 -2.64
CA ALA A 23 9.95 10.97 -1.73
C ALA A 23 10.40 12.44 -1.67
N ALA A 24 10.21 13.20 -2.75
CA ALA A 24 10.57 14.62 -2.79
C ALA A 24 9.61 15.51 -2.00
N LEU A 25 8.43 14.98 -1.63
CA LEU A 25 7.45 15.69 -0.82
C LEU A 25 7.67 15.52 0.69
N LEU A 26 8.59 14.61 1.09
CA LEU A 26 8.86 14.37 2.50
C LEU A 26 9.84 15.40 3.06
N GLU A 27 9.54 15.84 4.26
CA GLU A 27 10.39 16.68 5.10
C GLU A 27 11.24 15.80 6.03
N ASP A 28 12.39 16.29 6.49
CA ASP A 28 13.31 15.64 7.45
C ASP A 28 13.67 14.19 7.06
N THR A 29 14.00 13.99 5.81
CA THR A 29 14.21 12.66 5.26
C THR A 29 15.47 11.98 5.77
N GLN A 30 15.33 10.69 6.11
CA GLN A 30 16.42 9.80 6.48
C GLN A 30 16.31 8.47 5.72
N VAL A 31 17.40 8.04 5.10
CA VAL A 31 17.46 6.70 4.50
C VAL A 31 17.87 5.68 5.55
N VAL A 32 17.06 4.64 5.68
CA VAL A 32 17.29 3.53 6.61
C VAL A 32 17.42 2.24 5.83
N ALA A 33 18.50 1.49 6.07
CA ALA A 33 18.69 0.16 5.49
C ALA A 33 18.35 -0.93 6.53
N ARG A 34 17.50 -1.88 6.17
CA ARG A 34 17.15 -3.06 6.98
C ARG A 34 16.89 -4.26 6.08
N ALA A 35 17.35 -5.42 6.50
CA ALA A 35 17.16 -6.70 5.79
C ALA A 35 17.48 -6.60 4.26
N GLY A 36 18.55 -5.89 3.89
CA GLY A 36 18.95 -5.68 2.51
C GLY A 36 18.05 -4.73 1.70
N ARG A 37 17.11 -4.03 2.34
CA ARG A 37 16.17 -3.09 1.72
C ARG A 37 16.43 -1.67 2.20
N ARG A 38 16.08 -0.69 1.36
CA ARG A 38 16.20 0.72 1.67
C ARG A 38 14.81 1.32 1.85
N PHE A 39 14.65 2.11 2.91
CA PHE A 39 13.45 2.84 3.24
C PHE A 39 13.78 4.32 3.39
N VAL A 40 12.86 5.19 3.02
CA VAL A 40 12.96 6.62 3.27
C VAL A 40 11.96 6.96 4.37
N ARG A 41 12.46 7.40 5.52
CA ARG A 41 11.64 7.95 6.61
C ARG A 41 11.60 9.46 6.47
N GLY A 42 10.49 10.07 6.86
CA GLY A 42 10.34 11.51 6.90
C GLY A 42 8.97 11.89 7.43
N HIS A 43 8.57 13.11 7.15
CA HIS A 43 7.24 13.62 7.49
C HIS A 43 6.56 14.16 6.23
N LEU A 44 5.27 13.97 6.13
CA LEU A 44 4.43 14.61 5.13
C LEU A 44 3.32 15.36 5.86
N HIS A 45 3.33 16.69 5.80
CA HIS A 45 2.41 17.56 6.55
C HIS A 45 2.36 17.21 8.05
N GLY A 46 3.53 16.95 8.65
CA GLY A 46 3.68 16.58 10.06
C GLY A 46 3.33 15.13 10.40
N GLN A 47 2.82 14.34 9.44
CA GLN A 47 2.56 12.91 9.63
C GLN A 47 3.84 12.09 9.41
N PRO A 48 4.28 11.27 10.40
CA PRO A 48 5.40 10.35 10.20
C PRO A 48 5.11 9.35 9.09
N LEU A 49 6.02 9.26 8.13
CA LEU A 49 5.86 8.43 6.94
C LEU A 49 7.13 7.62 6.65
N VAL A 50 6.95 6.40 6.18
CA VAL A 50 8.00 5.54 5.64
C VAL A 50 7.64 5.15 4.22
N LEU A 51 8.52 5.43 3.27
CA LEU A 51 8.40 4.94 1.89
C LEU A 51 9.31 3.74 1.69
N GLY A 52 8.84 2.75 0.96
CA GLY A 52 9.61 1.57 0.61
C GLY A 52 9.14 0.88 -0.65
N LEU A 53 10.06 0.20 -1.31
CA LEU A 53 9.74 -0.66 -2.43
C LEU A 53 9.78 -2.12 -1.99
N THR A 54 8.72 -2.85 -2.31
CA THR A 54 8.66 -4.29 -2.04
C THR A 54 9.45 -5.08 -3.07
N GLY A 55 9.54 -4.58 -4.31
CA GLY A 55 9.80 -5.42 -5.47
C GLY A 55 8.58 -6.27 -5.83
N ILE A 56 8.72 -7.06 -6.88
CA ILE A 56 7.63 -7.89 -7.43
C ILE A 56 7.52 -9.20 -6.65
N GLY A 57 6.31 -9.59 -6.35
CA GLY A 57 5.96 -10.92 -5.81
C GLY A 57 5.63 -10.95 -4.32
N LYS A 58 4.83 -11.94 -3.94
CA LYS A 58 4.25 -12.09 -2.59
C LYS A 58 5.31 -12.26 -1.49
N VAL A 59 6.38 -12.99 -1.77
CA VAL A 59 7.48 -13.22 -0.82
C VAL A 59 8.21 -11.89 -0.55
N ALA A 60 8.48 -11.11 -1.59
CA ALA A 60 9.10 -9.80 -1.47
C ALA A 60 8.20 -8.82 -0.68
N ALA A 61 6.91 -8.80 -0.98
CA ALA A 61 5.93 -7.99 -0.26
C ALA A 61 5.86 -8.37 1.23
N ALA A 62 5.72 -9.66 1.56
CA ALA A 62 5.66 -10.16 2.93
C ALA A 62 6.93 -9.81 3.72
N THR A 63 8.10 -10.05 3.15
CA THR A 63 9.39 -9.75 3.80
C THR A 63 9.53 -8.25 4.09
N THR A 64 9.15 -7.39 3.12
CA THR A 64 9.20 -5.94 3.29
C THR A 64 8.24 -5.46 4.38
N THR A 65 7.01 -5.94 4.35
CA THR A 65 5.98 -5.59 5.34
C THR A 65 6.40 -6.00 6.74
N THR A 66 6.89 -7.22 6.92
CA THR A 66 7.42 -7.69 8.22
C THR A 66 8.56 -6.80 8.71
N THR A 67 9.51 -6.46 7.83
CA THR A 67 10.63 -5.57 8.18
C THR A 67 10.15 -4.21 8.67
N LEU A 68 9.11 -3.63 8.03
CA LEU A 68 8.54 -2.34 8.43
C LEU A 68 7.88 -2.40 9.81
N ILE A 69 7.10 -3.43 10.06
CA ILE A 69 6.40 -3.62 11.34
C ILE A 69 7.40 -3.83 12.47
N GLU A 70 8.34 -4.77 12.31
CA GLU A 70 9.25 -5.20 13.36
C GLU A 70 10.40 -4.22 13.64
N HIS A 71 10.86 -3.45 12.63
CA HIS A 71 12.07 -2.64 12.77
C HIS A 71 11.86 -1.14 12.58
N LEU A 72 10.74 -0.69 12.04
CA LEU A 72 10.47 0.71 11.77
C LEU A 72 9.20 1.23 12.45
N ASP A 73 8.59 0.43 13.32
CA ASP A 73 7.45 0.80 14.15
C ASP A 73 6.26 1.32 13.31
N VAL A 74 6.02 0.66 12.17
CA VAL A 74 4.90 0.96 11.28
C VAL A 74 3.63 0.33 11.80
N GLN A 75 2.57 1.11 11.98
CA GLN A 75 1.26 0.67 12.45
C GLN A 75 0.20 0.65 11.36
N GLN A 76 0.38 1.42 10.30
CA GLN A 76 -0.52 1.44 9.15
C GLN A 76 0.27 1.30 7.86
N LEU A 77 -0.30 0.60 6.88
CA LEU A 77 0.34 0.38 5.60
C LEU A 77 -0.65 0.62 4.46
N VAL A 78 -0.23 1.41 3.49
CA VAL A 78 -0.90 1.60 2.21
C VAL A 78 -0.01 1.02 1.12
N PHE A 79 -0.57 0.17 0.28
CA PHE A 79 0.09 -0.28 -0.94
C PHE A 79 -0.50 0.47 -2.13
N THR A 80 0.34 1.13 -2.91
CA THR A 80 -0.05 1.84 -4.13
C THR A 80 0.69 1.27 -5.33
N GLY A 81 0.00 1.17 -6.45
CA GLY A 81 0.57 0.64 -7.68
C GLY A 81 -0.48 0.40 -8.76
N VAL A 82 -0.05 -0.20 -9.85
CA VAL A 82 -0.95 -0.58 -10.94
C VAL A 82 -1.44 -2.01 -10.77
N ALA A 83 -2.66 -2.27 -11.24
CA ALA A 83 -3.25 -3.60 -11.21
C ALA A 83 -4.02 -3.89 -12.50
N GLY A 84 -4.10 -5.17 -12.87
CA GLY A 84 -4.96 -5.61 -13.96
C GLY A 84 -6.42 -5.62 -13.55
N GLY A 85 -7.28 -4.90 -14.27
CA GLY A 85 -8.71 -4.94 -14.08
C GLY A 85 -9.32 -6.21 -14.66
N ILE A 86 -10.04 -6.99 -13.84
CA ILE A 86 -10.75 -8.21 -14.26
C ILE A 86 -12.27 -8.12 -14.04
N GLY A 87 -12.74 -7.09 -13.37
CA GLY A 87 -14.16 -6.85 -13.14
C GLY A 87 -14.87 -6.28 -14.37
N ALA A 88 -16.15 -6.60 -14.55
CA ALA A 88 -16.96 -6.02 -15.61
C ALA A 88 -17.04 -4.49 -15.40
N GLY A 89 -16.76 -3.73 -16.48
CA GLY A 89 -16.84 -2.26 -16.48
C GLY A 89 -15.57 -1.54 -15.96
N VAL A 90 -14.55 -2.25 -15.48
CA VAL A 90 -13.27 -1.64 -15.09
C VAL A 90 -12.50 -1.22 -16.34
N GLN A 91 -12.00 0.02 -16.36
CA GLN A 91 -11.27 0.60 -17.47
C GLN A 91 -9.88 1.07 -17.05
N VAL A 92 -9.00 1.26 -18.03
CA VAL A 92 -7.68 1.88 -17.81
C VAL A 92 -7.88 3.32 -17.31
N GLY A 93 -7.20 3.68 -16.23
CA GLY A 93 -7.34 4.98 -15.58
C GLY A 93 -8.27 4.98 -14.38
N ASP A 94 -9.03 3.91 -14.14
CA ASP A 94 -9.82 3.79 -12.93
C ASP A 94 -8.93 3.68 -11.69
N VAL A 95 -9.32 4.37 -10.63
CA VAL A 95 -8.70 4.25 -9.31
C VAL A 95 -9.53 3.30 -8.45
N VAL A 96 -8.91 2.20 -8.02
CA VAL A 96 -9.56 1.18 -7.22
C VAL A 96 -8.98 1.19 -5.81
N VAL A 97 -9.84 1.37 -4.80
CA VAL A 97 -9.49 1.21 -3.38
C VAL A 97 -9.99 -0.15 -2.90
N ALA A 98 -9.07 -1.04 -2.57
CA ALA A 98 -9.40 -2.39 -2.15
C ALA A 98 -10.11 -2.40 -0.78
N GLN A 99 -11.16 -3.22 -0.65
CA GLN A 99 -11.82 -3.50 0.63
C GLN A 99 -11.30 -4.78 1.29
N ALA A 100 -10.79 -5.71 0.47
CA ALA A 100 -10.20 -6.96 0.93
C ALA A 100 -9.20 -7.49 -0.10
N PHE A 101 -8.31 -8.35 0.35
CA PHE A 101 -7.35 -9.06 -0.49
C PHE A 101 -7.55 -10.57 -0.39
N LEU A 102 -7.34 -11.25 -1.50
CA LEU A 102 -7.39 -12.70 -1.60
C LEU A 102 -6.14 -13.20 -2.33
N GLN A 103 -5.55 -14.27 -1.84
CA GLN A 103 -4.46 -14.93 -2.53
C GLN A 103 -5.04 -15.87 -3.61
N HIS A 104 -5.19 -15.36 -4.84
CA HIS A 104 -5.96 -16.00 -5.91
C HIS A 104 -5.41 -17.37 -6.37
N ASP A 105 -4.13 -17.61 -6.18
CA ASP A 105 -3.42 -18.84 -6.55
C ASP A 105 -3.22 -19.81 -5.38
N MET A 106 -3.82 -19.55 -4.22
CA MET A 106 -3.80 -20.47 -3.08
C MET A 106 -4.74 -21.66 -3.34
N ASP A 107 -4.14 -22.81 -3.55
CA ASP A 107 -4.88 -24.09 -3.70
C ASP A 107 -4.14 -25.22 -2.99
N VAL A 108 -4.60 -25.57 -1.82
CA VAL A 108 -4.05 -26.65 -0.98
C VAL A 108 -5.07 -27.79 -0.76
N ARG A 109 -6.03 -27.91 -1.70
CA ARG A 109 -7.00 -29.01 -1.65
C ARG A 109 -6.31 -30.37 -1.78
N PRO A 110 -6.82 -31.41 -1.13
CA PRO A 110 -8.07 -31.48 -0.37
C PRO A 110 -7.95 -31.12 1.11
N LEU A 111 -6.78 -30.69 1.60
CA LEU A 111 -6.53 -30.43 3.02
C LEU A 111 -7.32 -29.20 3.52
N PHE A 112 -7.49 -28.20 2.69
CA PHE A 112 -8.27 -27.00 2.98
C PHE A 112 -9.09 -26.60 1.75
N PRO A 113 -10.18 -25.87 1.89
CA PRO A 113 -10.90 -25.26 0.77
C PRO A 113 -9.99 -24.39 -0.09
N ARG A 114 -10.26 -24.30 -1.38
CA ARG A 114 -9.55 -23.40 -2.28
C ARG A 114 -9.60 -21.96 -1.74
N TRP A 115 -8.46 -21.27 -1.82
CA TRP A 115 -8.19 -19.91 -1.35
C TRP A 115 -8.12 -19.74 0.17
N GLN A 116 -8.52 -20.72 0.96
CA GLN A 116 -8.35 -20.63 2.41
C GLN A 116 -6.87 -20.72 2.76
N VAL A 117 -6.37 -19.71 3.49
CA VAL A 117 -4.99 -19.67 3.94
C VAL A 117 -4.85 -20.53 5.20
N PRO A 118 -4.01 -21.58 5.19
CA PRO A 118 -3.79 -22.42 6.35
C PRO A 118 -3.33 -21.60 7.56
N GLY A 119 -3.89 -21.91 8.74
CA GLY A 119 -3.60 -21.20 9.98
C GLY A 119 -4.44 -19.94 10.22
N TYR A 120 -5.06 -19.37 9.19
CA TYR A 120 -5.91 -18.17 9.33
C TYR A 120 -7.40 -18.46 9.27
N GLY A 121 -7.80 -19.60 8.72
CA GLY A 121 -9.21 -19.98 8.59
C GLY A 121 -10.03 -19.09 7.63
N ALA A 122 -9.36 -18.22 6.89
CA ALA A 122 -9.98 -17.25 6.00
C ALA A 122 -9.39 -17.33 4.58
N ALA A 123 -10.22 -17.03 3.59
CA ALA A 123 -9.79 -16.89 2.19
C ALA A 123 -9.48 -15.43 1.81
N ALA A 124 -10.20 -14.48 2.41
CA ALA A 124 -10.02 -13.05 2.17
C ALA A 124 -9.68 -12.32 3.47
N PHE A 125 -8.85 -11.29 3.36
CA PHE A 125 -8.41 -10.45 4.46
C PHE A 125 -8.93 -9.03 4.23
N ALA A 126 -9.78 -8.56 5.15
CA ALA A 126 -10.36 -7.22 5.08
C ALA A 126 -9.30 -6.14 5.33
N CYS A 127 -9.40 -5.03 4.59
CA CYS A 127 -8.65 -3.83 4.88
C CYS A 127 -9.25 -3.07 6.07
N ASP A 128 -8.45 -2.16 6.66
CA ASP A 128 -8.96 -1.25 7.69
C ASP A 128 -10.05 -0.34 7.10
N PRO A 129 -11.28 -0.37 7.63
CA PRO A 129 -12.41 0.35 7.02
C PRO A 129 -12.25 1.87 7.09
N ALA A 130 -11.60 2.40 8.13
CA ALA A 130 -11.38 3.83 8.26
C ALA A 130 -10.34 4.33 7.25
N LEU A 131 -9.30 3.54 7.01
CA LEU A 131 -8.30 3.84 5.99
C LEU A 131 -8.89 3.74 4.58
N VAL A 132 -9.70 2.70 4.31
CA VAL A 132 -10.43 2.56 3.04
C VAL A 132 -11.29 3.78 2.76
N GLN A 133 -12.08 4.23 3.73
CA GLN A 133 -12.94 5.40 3.57
C GLN A 133 -12.13 6.67 3.25
N ARG A 134 -11.03 6.90 3.98
CA ARG A 134 -10.15 8.05 3.74
C ARG A 134 -9.53 8.01 2.34
N LEU A 135 -9.05 6.85 1.90
CA LEU A 135 -8.47 6.67 0.58
C LEU A 135 -9.51 6.85 -0.54
N GLN A 136 -10.74 6.38 -0.35
CA GLN A 136 -11.84 6.61 -1.29
C GLN A 136 -12.17 8.10 -1.45
N GLN A 137 -12.27 8.82 -0.35
CA GLN A 137 -12.52 10.27 -0.37
C GLN A 137 -11.38 11.02 -1.07
N ALA A 138 -10.13 10.66 -0.79
CA ALA A 138 -8.97 11.25 -1.45
C ALA A 138 -8.96 10.95 -2.96
N ALA A 139 -9.23 9.71 -3.35
CA ALA A 139 -9.30 9.31 -4.76
C ALA A 139 -10.41 10.08 -5.51
N GLN A 140 -11.59 10.21 -4.90
CA GLN A 140 -12.69 10.98 -5.48
C GLN A 140 -12.32 12.47 -5.67
N ALA A 141 -11.66 13.07 -4.69
CA ALA A 141 -11.21 14.46 -4.80
C ALA A 141 -10.17 14.63 -5.90
N CYS A 142 -9.21 13.70 -6.01
CA CYS A 142 -8.19 13.74 -7.06
C CYS A 142 -8.79 13.53 -8.46
N THR A 143 -9.71 12.58 -8.63
CA THR A 143 -10.34 12.32 -9.94
C THR A 143 -11.24 13.47 -10.37
N ALA A 144 -11.94 14.13 -9.45
CA ALA A 144 -12.71 15.33 -9.75
C ALA A 144 -11.82 16.50 -10.22
N GLN A 145 -10.60 16.63 -9.65
CA GLN A 145 -9.62 17.62 -10.11
C GLN A 145 -8.97 17.21 -11.44
N ALA A 146 -8.68 15.93 -11.64
CA ALA A 146 -8.09 15.42 -12.88
C ALA A 146 -9.00 15.62 -14.10
N ALA A 147 -10.31 15.64 -13.92
CA ALA A 147 -11.25 15.97 -14.99
C ALA A 147 -11.06 17.39 -15.58
N THR A 148 -10.34 18.26 -14.86
CA THR A 148 -9.96 19.62 -15.30
C THR A 148 -8.52 19.71 -15.78
N TRP A 149 -7.74 18.63 -15.66
CA TRP A 149 -6.32 18.59 -16.01
C TRP A 149 -6.17 18.04 -17.44
N GLN A 150 -5.77 18.90 -18.36
CA GLN A 150 -5.40 18.47 -19.70
C GLN A 150 -3.91 18.19 -19.70
N ASP A 151 -3.53 16.96 -19.97
CA ASP A 151 -2.12 16.60 -20.13
C ASP A 151 -1.56 17.33 -21.36
N PRO A 152 -0.57 18.23 -21.20
CA PRO A 152 0.01 18.95 -22.34
C PRO A 152 0.85 18.06 -23.26
N LEU A 153 1.00 16.76 -22.96
CA LEU A 153 1.78 15.78 -23.72
C LEU A 153 0.91 14.75 -24.49
N LEU A 154 -0.41 14.89 -24.46
CA LEU A 154 -1.36 14.14 -25.30
C LEU A 154 -2.03 15.11 -26.34
#